data_cd9b36e14c6c2d13bef7ee7646c0f303
#
_entry.id   cd9b36e14c6c2d13bef7ee7646c0f303
#
_cell.length_a   1.000
_cell.length_b   1.000
_cell.length_c   1.000
_cell.angle_alpha   90.00
_cell.angle_beta   90.00
_cell.angle_gamma   90.00
#
_symmetry.space_group_name_H-M   'P 1'
#
loop_
_entity.id
_entity.type
_entity.pdbx_description
1 polymer ?
#
loop_
_entity_poly.entity_id
_entity_poly.type
_entity_poly.pdbx_seq_one_letter_code
_entity_poly.pdbx_strand_id
1 'polypeptide(L)'
;GKTLLIVCEEGDTEYDEKKLKKNKTAAVFVDDMKKLTPQYLNELEVIYQPERVLMEWNGMWNQDDLKLPDDWTIYQQITIIDGSTFELYVQKMKPLLGAMLRGSELVIVNRCDGIPDDKLTAYRRTIRAMSRESEIVLEDKEGEIEQAALEEDLPYDLGADVIEIKPEDYGIWYIDCMDQPERYKDKVVE
;
A
#
# COMPACT_ATOMS: atom_id res chain seq x y z
N GLY A 1 14.04 -9.71 16.19
CA GLY A 1 13.01 -9.87 17.19
C GLY A 1 12.06 -11.02 16.89
N LYS A 2 11.18 -11.36 17.83
CA LYS A 2 10.11 -12.34 17.64
C LYS A 2 8.95 -11.67 16.89
N THR A 3 8.38 -12.36 15.91
CA THR A 3 7.23 -11.87 15.16
C THR A 3 6.04 -12.81 15.34
N LEU A 4 4.87 -12.28 15.58
CA LEU A 4 3.60 -13.00 15.47
C LEU A 4 2.97 -12.61 14.12
N LEU A 5 2.68 -13.59 13.28
CA LEU A 5 1.94 -13.45 12.04
C LEU A 5 0.51 -13.95 12.26
N ILE A 6 -0.46 -13.06 12.16
CA ILE A 6 -1.89 -13.40 12.20
C ILE A 6 -2.39 -13.43 10.76
N VAL A 7 -2.79 -14.61 10.29
CA VAL A 7 -3.24 -14.85 8.92
C VAL A 7 -4.76 -14.93 8.93
N CYS A 8 -5.40 -13.93 8.30
CA CYS A 8 -6.86 -13.82 8.23
C CYS A 8 -7.43 -14.18 6.86
N GLU A 9 -6.57 -14.52 5.91
CA GLU A 9 -6.98 -14.91 4.56
C GLU A 9 -6.28 -16.22 4.16
N GLU A 10 -7.04 -17.17 3.61
CA GLU A 10 -6.46 -18.34 2.98
C GLU A 10 -6.03 -17.97 1.56
N GLY A 11 -4.72 -17.90 1.35
CA GLY A 11 -4.14 -17.70 0.03
C GLY A 11 -3.75 -19.01 -0.65
N ASP A 12 -3.44 -18.93 -1.94
CA ASP A 12 -2.94 -20.08 -2.72
C ASP A 12 -1.55 -20.56 -2.27
N THR A 13 -0.85 -19.75 -1.48
CA THR A 13 0.52 -20.03 -1.03
C THR A 13 0.55 -20.40 0.44
N GLU A 14 1.01 -21.61 0.72
CA GLU A 14 1.25 -22.08 2.09
C GLU A 14 2.52 -21.43 2.66
N TYR A 15 2.47 -21.05 3.94
CA TYR A 15 3.64 -20.55 4.66
C TYR A 15 4.61 -21.70 4.97
N ASP A 16 5.87 -21.53 4.57
CA ASP A 16 6.95 -22.47 4.89
C ASP A 16 7.32 -22.38 6.38
N GLU A 17 6.90 -23.38 7.17
CA GLU A 17 7.18 -23.46 8.60
C GLU A 17 8.67 -23.36 8.94
N LYS A 18 9.56 -23.88 8.09
CA LYS A 18 11.02 -23.83 8.33
C LYS A 18 11.52 -22.40 8.19
N LYS A 19 11.01 -21.66 7.20
CA LYS A 19 11.32 -20.24 7.02
C LYS A 19 10.77 -19.41 8.17
N LEU A 20 9.53 -19.66 8.61
CA LEU A 20 8.95 -18.97 9.76
C LEU A 20 9.80 -19.20 11.02
N LYS A 21 10.12 -20.45 11.35
CA LYS A 21 10.96 -20.78 12.52
C LYS A 21 12.35 -20.16 12.44
N LYS A 22 12.99 -20.18 11.26
CA LYS A 22 14.30 -19.55 11.04
C LYS A 22 14.25 -18.03 11.33
N ASN A 23 13.14 -17.39 11.01
CA ASN A 23 12.91 -15.96 11.20
C ASN A 23 12.26 -15.64 12.56
N LYS A 24 12.17 -16.60 13.49
CA LYS A 24 11.54 -16.44 14.80
C LYS A 24 10.10 -15.93 14.70
N THR A 25 9.37 -16.40 13.70
CA THR A 25 7.99 -16.03 13.43
C THR A 25 7.07 -17.18 13.80
N ALA A 26 6.06 -16.91 14.61
CA ALA A 26 4.93 -17.81 14.86
C ALA A 26 3.75 -17.35 14.00
N ALA A 27 3.04 -18.30 13.41
CA ALA A 27 1.84 -18.02 12.62
C ALA A 27 0.60 -18.56 13.32
N VAL A 28 -0.47 -17.75 13.32
CA VAL A 28 -1.80 -18.10 13.83
C VAL A 28 -2.82 -17.78 12.76
N PHE A 29 -3.70 -18.73 12.47
CA PHE A 29 -4.73 -18.59 11.45
C PHE A 29 -6.07 -18.23 12.07
N VAL A 30 -6.75 -17.22 11.53
CA VAL A 30 -8.05 -16.74 12.01
C VAL A 30 -9.00 -16.62 10.84
N ASP A 31 -9.95 -17.52 10.77
CA ASP A 31 -10.92 -17.70 9.67
C ASP A 31 -12.22 -16.88 9.88
N ASP A 32 -12.43 -16.30 11.06
CA ASP A 32 -13.61 -15.48 11.39
C ASP A 32 -13.18 -14.22 12.14
N MET A 33 -13.51 -13.07 11.56
CA MET A 33 -13.23 -11.75 12.14
C MET A 33 -13.76 -11.60 13.58
N LYS A 34 -14.87 -12.26 13.93
CA LYS A 34 -15.43 -12.23 15.28
C LYS A 34 -14.52 -12.81 16.34
N LYS A 35 -13.53 -13.63 15.95
CA LYS A 35 -12.50 -14.16 16.84
C LYS A 35 -11.43 -13.12 17.20
N LEU A 36 -11.24 -12.09 16.36
CA LEU A 36 -10.26 -11.02 16.59
C LEU A 36 -10.76 -10.00 17.59
N THR A 37 -10.94 -10.45 18.83
CA THR A 37 -11.28 -9.56 19.96
C THR A 37 -10.02 -9.06 20.64
N PRO A 38 -10.04 -7.88 21.29
CA PRO A 38 -8.91 -7.40 22.09
C PRO A 38 -8.41 -8.44 23.10
N GLN A 39 -9.34 -9.16 23.74
CA GLN A 39 -8.99 -10.23 24.67
C GLN A 39 -8.18 -11.36 24.00
N TYR A 40 -8.63 -11.82 22.84
CA TYR A 40 -7.92 -12.88 22.10
C TYR A 40 -6.53 -12.43 21.64
N LEU A 41 -6.42 -11.18 21.17
CA LEU A 41 -5.14 -10.60 20.75
C LEU A 41 -4.16 -10.49 21.93
N ASN A 42 -4.64 -10.09 23.13
CA ASN A 42 -3.85 -10.09 24.35
C ASN A 42 -3.42 -11.51 24.78
N GLU A 43 -4.29 -12.51 24.63
CA GLU A 43 -3.93 -13.91 24.91
C GLU A 43 -2.78 -14.38 23.97
N LEU A 44 -2.84 -14.02 22.69
CA LEU A 44 -1.76 -14.33 21.75
C LEU A 44 -0.46 -13.62 22.13
N GLU A 45 -0.53 -12.37 22.57
CA GLU A 45 0.65 -11.63 23.02
C GLU A 45 1.30 -12.30 24.23
N VAL A 46 0.51 -12.72 25.22
CA VAL A 46 1.03 -13.46 26.39
C VAL A 46 1.67 -14.78 26.00
N ILE A 47 1.07 -15.52 25.06
CA ILE A 47 1.59 -16.85 24.62
C ILE A 47 2.89 -16.71 23.82
N TYR A 48 2.92 -15.80 22.85
CA TYR A 48 4.02 -15.71 21.87
C TYR A 48 5.08 -14.68 22.27
N GLN A 49 4.75 -13.71 23.09
CA GLN A 49 5.63 -12.59 23.51
C GLN A 49 6.34 -11.96 22.32
N PRO A 50 5.59 -11.48 21.29
CA PRO A 50 6.17 -10.92 20.08
C PRO A 50 6.72 -9.50 20.35
N GLU A 51 7.76 -9.11 19.60
CA GLU A 51 8.23 -7.72 19.55
C GLU A 51 7.45 -6.92 18.50
N ARG A 52 6.84 -7.63 17.53
CA ARG A 52 5.93 -7.06 16.54
C ARG A 52 4.89 -8.07 16.10
N VAL A 53 3.75 -7.56 15.68
CA VAL A 53 2.68 -8.34 15.08
C VAL A 53 2.54 -7.91 13.62
N LEU A 54 2.45 -8.89 12.72
CA LEU A 54 2.03 -8.70 11.34
C LEU A 54 0.64 -9.32 11.21
N MET A 55 -0.30 -8.59 10.66
CA MET A 55 -1.64 -9.09 10.39
C MET A 55 -1.88 -9.08 8.89
N GLU A 56 -2.03 -10.27 8.31
CA GLU A 56 -2.52 -10.44 6.94
C GLU A 56 -4.04 -10.37 6.98
N TRP A 57 -4.54 -9.19 6.69
CA TRP A 57 -5.96 -8.89 6.77
C TRP A 57 -6.73 -9.48 5.60
N ASN A 58 -7.92 -10.04 5.87
CA ASN A 58 -8.80 -10.46 4.80
C ASN A 58 -9.44 -9.23 4.13
N GLY A 59 -9.14 -9.04 2.84
CA GLY A 59 -9.59 -7.89 2.08
C GLY A 59 -11.11 -7.72 1.96
N MET A 60 -11.89 -8.77 2.27
CA MET A 60 -13.35 -8.71 2.27
C MET A 60 -13.95 -8.28 3.62
N TRP A 61 -13.13 -8.21 4.67
CA TRP A 61 -13.59 -7.78 5.99
C TRP A 61 -13.54 -6.26 6.13
N ASN A 62 -14.55 -5.71 6.83
CA ASN A 62 -14.54 -4.27 7.12
C ASN A 62 -13.49 -3.96 8.19
N GLN A 63 -12.51 -3.14 7.83
CA GLN A 63 -11.39 -2.77 8.69
C GLN A 63 -11.83 -1.95 9.91
N ASP A 64 -12.90 -1.18 9.79
CA ASP A 64 -13.47 -0.37 10.89
C ASP A 64 -14.00 -1.24 12.04
N ASP A 65 -14.25 -2.52 11.80
CA ASP A 65 -14.74 -3.46 12.81
C ASP A 65 -13.60 -4.08 13.64
N LEU A 66 -12.34 -3.92 13.22
CA LEU A 66 -11.19 -4.39 13.99
C LEU A 66 -11.06 -3.58 15.29
N LYS A 67 -11.04 -4.28 16.40
CA LYS A 67 -10.78 -3.71 17.73
C LYS A 67 -9.45 -4.23 18.24
N LEU A 68 -8.49 -3.35 18.37
CA LEU A 68 -7.18 -3.67 18.93
C LEU A 68 -7.18 -3.54 20.46
N PRO A 69 -6.26 -4.23 21.17
CA PRO A 69 -5.94 -3.90 22.56
C PRO A 69 -5.53 -2.44 22.72
N ASP A 70 -5.76 -1.85 23.91
CA ASP A 70 -5.54 -0.42 24.15
C ASP A 70 -4.07 0.00 24.01
N ASP A 71 -3.14 -0.92 24.21
CA ASP A 71 -1.69 -0.73 24.10
C ASP A 71 -1.12 -1.08 22.71
N TRP A 72 -1.96 -1.57 21.78
CA TRP A 72 -1.55 -1.83 20.42
C TRP A 72 -1.80 -0.63 19.51
N THR A 73 -0.85 -0.39 18.60
CA THR A 73 -0.95 0.67 17.58
C THR A 73 -0.62 0.09 16.22
N ILE A 74 -1.38 0.47 15.20
CA ILE A 74 -1.01 0.19 13.81
C ILE A 74 0.16 1.12 13.48
N TYR A 75 1.32 0.53 13.27
CA TYR A 75 2.53 1.26 12.91
C TYR A 75 2.60 1.52 11.40
N GLN A 76 2.13 0.59 10.61
CA GLN A 76 2.12 0.70 9.15
C GLN A 76 0.96 -0.12 8.58
N GLN A 77 0.27 0.46 7.62
CA GLN A 77 -0.73 -0.21 6.80
C GLN A 77 -0.26 -0.29 5.34
N ILE A 78 -0.21 -1.51 4.81
CA ILE A 78 0.13 -1.78 3.41
C ILE A 78 -1.08 -2.41 2.74
N THR A 79 -1.53 -1.84 1.63
CA THR A 79 -2.59 -2.45 0.81
C THR A 79 -1.99 -3.05 -0.45
N ILE A 80 -2.27 -4.34 -0.68
CA ILE A 80 -1.83 -5.06 -1.88
C ILE A 80 -3.05 -5.30 -2.77
N ILE A 81 -2.95 -4.94 -4.04
CA ILE A 81 -4.03 -5.04 -5.02
C ILE A 81 -3.53 -5.83 -6.22
N ASP A 82 -4.31 -6.80 -6.67
CA ASP A 82 -4.06 -7.52 -7.92
C ASP A 82 -4.40 -6.63 -9.12
N GLY A 83 -3.39 -6.20 -9.88
CA GLY A 83 -3.53 -5.34 -11.05
C GLY A 83 -4.40 -5.95 -12.14
N SER A 84 -4.41 -7.28 -12.27
CA SER A 84 -5.23 -7.99 -13.28
C SER A 84 -6.73 -7.87 -13.01
N THR A 85 -7.13 -7.61 -11.76
CA THR A 85 -8.52 -7.49 -11.32
C THR A 85 -8.89 -6.06 -10.87
N PHE A 86 -7.96 -5.11 -10.92
CA PHE A 86 -8.14 -3.75 -10.42
C PHE A 86 -9.39 -3.06 -10.99
N GLU A 87 -9.60 -3.11 -12.31
CA GLU A 87 -10.76 -2.48 -12.95
C GLU A 87 -12.08 -3.05 -12.42
N LEU A 88 -12.11 -4.36 -12.13
CA LEU A 88 -13.30 -4.99 -11.56
C LEU A 88 -13.60 -4.47 -10.16
N TYR A 89 -12.57 -4.31 -9.32
CA TYR A 89 -12.71 -3.72 -7.98
C TYR A 89 -13.21 -2.28 -8.06
N VAL A 90 -12.67 -1.46 -8.94
CA VAL A 90 -13.11 -0.07 -9.15
C VAL A 90 -14.58 -0.02 -9.59
N GLN A 91 -15.00 -0.91 -10.48
CA GLN A 91 -16.36 -0.91 -11.01
C GLN A 91 -17.40 -1.48 -10.05
N LYS A 92 -17.06 -2.54 -9.33
CA LYS A 92 -18.04 -3.34 -8.54
C LYS A 92 -17.92 -3.13 -7.04
N MET A 93 -16.72 -2.79 -6.55
CA MET A 93 -16.39 -2.78 -5.13
C MET A 93 -15.71 -1.47 -4.70
N LYS A 94 -16.01 -0.37 -5.40
CA LYS A 94 -15.39 0.94 -5.13
C LYS A 94 -15.42 1.38 -3.65
N PRO A 95 -16.52 1.21 -2.90
CA PRO A 95 -16.56 1.56 -1.48
C PRO A 95 -15.59 0.73 -0.65
N LEU A 96 -15.48 -0.58 -0.93
CA LEU A 96 -14.54 -1.48 -0.25
C LEU A 96 -13.10 -1.10 -0.58
N LEU A 97 -12.79 -0.90 -1.86
CA LEU A 97 -11.47 -0.45 -2.30
C LEU A 97 -11.08 0.86 -1.62
N GLY A 98 -11.99 1.84 -1.56
CA GLY A 98 -11.76 3.11 -0.88
C GLY A 98 -11.55 2.96 0.64
N ALA A 99 -12.20 1.99 1.29
CA ALA A 99 -11.98 1.68 2.69
C ALA A 99 -10.59 1.04 2.93
N MET A 100 -10.19 0.12 2.06
CA MET A 100 -8.87 -0.53 2.13
C MET A 100 -7.71 0.47 1.93
N LEU A 101 -7.89 1.42 1.00
CA LEU A 101 -6.88 2.42 0.69
C LEU A 101 -6.77 3.52 1.76
N ARG A 102 -7.83 3.73 2.53
CA ARG A 102 -7.85 4.75 3.57
C ARG A 102 -6.87 4.40 4.69
N GLY A 103 -5.89 5.27 4.91
CA GLY A 103 -4.86 5.07 5.92
C GLY A 103 -3.71 4.16 5.48
N SER A 104 -3.70 3.69 4.22
CA SER A 104 -2.54 2.99 3.68
C SER A 104 -1.39 3.97 3.48
N GLU A 105 -0.23 3.64 4.00
CA GLU A 105 1.01 4.38 3.76
C GLU A 105 1.68 3.91 2.47
N LEU A 106 1.49 2.63 2.13
CA LEU A 106 1.99 2.02 0.91
C LEU A 106 0.89 1.22 0.23
N VAL A 107 0.73 1.43 -1.07
CA VAL A 107 -0.16 0.65 -1.94
C VAL A 107 0.68 -0.04 -2.99
N ILE A 108 0.65 -1.37 -3.01
CA ILE A 108 1.35 -2.18 -4.01
C ILE A 108 0.29 -2.76 -4.96
N VAL A 109 0.39 -2.41 -6.23
CA VAL A 109 -0.38 -3.07 -7.28
C VAL A 109 0.52 -4.09 -7.95
N ASN A 110 0.33 -5.35 -7.63
CA ASN A 110 1.14 -6.43 -8.18
C ASN A 110 0.46 -7.08 -9.41
N ARG A 111 1.14 -8.06 -10.03
CA ARG A 111 0.62 -8.79 -11.21
C ARG A 111 0.24 -7.86 -12.37
N CYS A 112 1.05 -6.84 -12.60
CA CYS A 112 0.85 -5.89 -13.68
C CYS A 112 1.38 -6.38 -15.04
N ASP A 113 1.72 -7.67 -15.15
CA ASP A 113 2.27 -8.25 -16.39
C ASP A 113 1.38 -7.99 -17.60
N GLY A 114 1.93 -7.34 -18.62
CA GLY A 114 1.25 -7.08 -19.87
C GLY A 114 0.12 -6.04 -19.81
N ILE A 115 -0.03 -5.33 -18.69
CA ILE A 115 -0.95 -4.20 -18.59
C ILE A 115 -0.29 -3.00 -19.29
N PRO A 116 -0.97 -2.32 -20.24
CA PRO A 116 -0.43 -1.15 -20.91
C PRO A 116 -0.16 0.02 -19.97
N ASP A 117 0.85 0.85 -20.26
CA ASP A 117 1.29 1.97 -19.42
C ASP A 117 0.20 3.01 -19.16
N ASP A 118 -0.65 3.28 -20.17
CA ASP A 118 -1.79 4.18 -20.04
C ASP A 118 -2.81 3.68 -18.99
N LYS A 119 -3.02 2.37 -18.92
CA LYS A 119 -3.85 1.75 -17.90
C LYS A 119 -3.20 1.80 -16.53
N LEU A 120 -1.91 1.49 -16.43
CA LEU A 120 -1.15 1.58 -15.18
C LEU A 120 -1.19 3.01 -14.62
N THR A 121 -1.04 4.01 -15.49
CA THR A 121 -1.20 5.42 -15.14
C THR A 121 -2.61 5.72 -14.63
N ALA A 122 -3.65 5.17 -15.27
CA ALA A 122 -5.03 5.34 -14.81
C ALA A 122 -5.28 4.66 -13.45
N TYR A 123 -4.65 3.51 -13.17
CA TYR A 123 -4.70 2.83 -11.87
C TYR A 123 -4.09 3.72 -10.79
N ARG A 124 -2.90 4.24 -11.04
CA ARG A 124 -2.21 5.15 -10.13
C ARG A 124 -3.05 6.38 -9.81
N ARG A 125 -3.63 7.05 -10.81
CA ARG A 125 -4.54 8.18 -10.62
C ARG A 125 -5.77 7.82 -9.79
N THR A 126 -6.35 6.65 -10.04
CA THR A 126 -7.51 6.17 -9.29
C THR A 126 -7.17 5.96 -7.82
N ILE A 127 -6.02 5.34 -7.54
CA ILE A 127 -5.52 5.13 -6.17
C ILE A 127 -5.24 6.49 -5.51
N ARG A 128 -4.54 7.39 -6.20
CA ARG A 128 -4.21 8.73 -5.69
C ARG A 128 -5.47 9.55 -5.33
N ALA A 129 -6.53 9.43 -6.11
CA ALA A 129 -7.82 10.07 -5.81
C ALA A 129 -8.49 9.54 -4.54
N MET A 130 -8.20 8.29 -4.14
CA MET A 130 -8.75 7.63 -2.94
C MET A 130 -7.81 7.74 -1.73
N SER A 131 -6.52 7.79 -1.95
CA SER A 131 -5.47 7.92 -0.93
C SER A 131 -4.38 8.88 -1.41
N ARG A 132 -4.41 10.10 -0.90
CA ARG A 132 -3.55 11.20 -1.39
C ARG A 132 -2.09 11.04 -0.99
N GLU A 133 -1.82 10.47 0.17
CA GLU A 133 -0.49 10.44 0.79
C GLU A 133 0.22 9.10 0.69
N SER A 134 -0.47 8.06 0.18
CA SER A 134 0.14 6.74 0.05
C SER A 134 1.26 6.77 -0.98
N GLU A 135 2.35 6.11 -0.67
CA GLU A 135 3.29 5.66 -1.70
C GLU A 135 2.62 4.60 -2.58
N ILE A 136 2.79 4.67 -3.90
CA ILE A 136 2.16 3.76 -4.85
C ILE A 136 3.24 3.07 -5.66
N VAL A 137 3.33 1.76 -5.53
CA VAL A 137 4.26 0.89 -6.25
C VAL A 137 3.46 0.00 -7.19
N LEU A 138 3.88 -0.08 -8.44
CA LEU A 138 3.35 -1.00 -9.44
C LEU A 138 4.39 -2.07 -9.70
N GLU A 139 4.02 -3.35 -9.70
CA GLU A 139 4.94 -4.47 -9.84
C GLU A 139 4.46 -5.48 -10.89
N ASP A 140 5.39 -5.96 -11.70
CA ASP A 140 5.25 -7.15 -12.51
C ASP A 140 6.19 -8.28 -12.03
N LYS A 141 6.33 -9.36 -12.80
CA LYS A 141 7.23 -10.47 -12.47
C LYS A 141 8.71 -10.10 -12.46
N GLU A 142 9.10 -8.98 -13.03
CA GLU A 142 10.48 -8.49 -13.11
C GLU A 142 10.81 -7.55 -11.96
N GLY A 143 9.79 -7.06 -11.27
CA GLY A 143 9.91 -6.16 -10.12
C GLY A 143 9.06 -4.90 -10.26
N GLU A 144 9.52 -3.81 -9.66
CA GLU A 144 8.85 -2.53 -9.73
C GLU A 144 8.88 -1.95 -11.14
N ILE A 145 7.72 -1.49 -11.59
CA ILE A 145 7.56 -0.79 -12.88
C ILE A 145 7.80 0.69 -12.63
N GLU A 146 8.90 1.20 -13.15
CA GLU A 146 9.19 2.62 -13.12
C GLU A 146 8.22 3.38 -14.05
N GLN A 147 7.54 4.38 -13.50
CA GLN A 147 6.70 5.30 -14.25
C GLN A 147 7.13 6.73 -13.96
N ALA A 148 6.98 7.61 -14.95
CA ALA A 148 7.12 9.04 -14.73
C ALA A 148 6.14 9.50 -13.64
N ALA A 149 6.59 10.41 -12.78
CA ALA A 149 5.73 11.00 -11.76
C ALA A 149 4.49 11.62 -12.40
N LEU A 150 3.34 11.46 -11.76
CA LEU A 150 2.13 12.17 -12.18
C LEU A 150 2.25 13.65 -11.78
N GLU A 151 1.67 14.55 -12.57
CA GLU A 151 1.66 15.97 -12.22
C GLU A 151 1.03 16.22 -10.84
N GLU A 152 0.02 15.42 -10.49
CA GLU A 152 -0.67 15.48 -9.20
C GLU A 152 0.18 15.01 -8.01
N ASP A 153 1.28 14.30 -8.27
CA ASP A 153 2.22 13.78 -7.26
C ASP A 153 3.41 14.73 -7.03
N LEU A 154 3.56 15.75 -7.86
CA LEU A 154 4.65 16.72 -7.70
C LEU A 154 4.41 17.61 -6.48
N PRO A 155 5.45 17.91 -5.68
CA PRO A 155 5.32 18.74 -4.48
C PRO A 155 5.17 20.25 -4.76
N TYR A 156 5.05 20.64 -6.03
CA TYR A 156 4.93 22.01 -6.49
C TYR A 156 3.84 22.12 -7.57
N ASP A 157 3.30 23.35 -7.74
CA ASP A 157 2.20 23.61 -8.67
C ASP A 157 2.73 23.95 -10.07
N LEU A 158 2.55 23.01 -10.99
CA LEU A 158 2.87 23.22 -12.42
C LEU A 158 1.95 24.24 -13.10
N GLY A 159 0.78 24.54 -12.54
CA GLY A 159 -0.17 25.52 -13.08
C GLY A 159 0.17 26.97 -12.73
N ALA A 160 1.11 27.21 -11.82
CA ALA A 160 1.52 28.53 -11.42
C ALA A 160 2.28 29.29 -12.53
N ASP A 161 2.20 30.63 -12.52
CA ASP A 161 2.99 31.47 -13.43
C ASP A 161 4.48 31.36 -13.16
N VAL A 162 4.85 31.19 -11.89
CA VAL A 162 6.21 30.89 -11.42
C VAL A 162 6.13 29.62 -10.58
N ILE A 163 6.88 28.59 -10.95
CA ILE A 163 6.96 27.34 -10.20
C ILE A 163 8.01 27.51 -9.10
N GLU A 164 7.58 27.59 -7.86
CA GLU A 164 8.48 27.67 -6.70
C GLU A 164 8.97 26.28 -6.29
N ILE A 165 10.27 26.03 -6.37
CA ILE A 165 10.88 24.75 -5.97
C ILE A 165 11.60 24.95 -4.64
N LYS A 166 11.10 24.26 -3.60
CA LYS A 166 11.80 24.26 -2.31
C LYS A 166 13.12 23.49 -2.41
N PRO A 167 14.12 23.85 -1.59
CA PRO A 167 15.42 23.15 -1.60
C PRO A 167 15.32 21.64 -1.45
N GLU A 168 14.39 21.14 -0.64
CA GLU A 168 14.13 19.71 -0.43
C GLU A 168 13.55 19.01 -1.67
N ASP A 169 12.83 19.75 -2.52
CA ASP A 169 12.12 19.23 -3.69
C ASP A 169 12.97 19.32 -4.98
N TYR A 170 14.14 19.94 -4.92
CA TYR A 170 15.00 20.17 -6.07
C TYR A 170 15.37 18.86 -6.82
N GLY A 171 15.62 17.78 -6.08
CA GLY A 171 15.94 16.48 -6.68
C GLY A 171 14.76 15.93 -7.51
N ILE A 172 13.54 16.03 -6.98
CA ILE A 172 12.32 15.59 -7.67
C ILE A 172 12.10 16.43 -8.93
N TRP A 173 12.20 17.75 -8.81
CA TRP A 173 12.09 18.66 -9.94
C TRP A 173 13.12 18.36 -11.03
N TYR A 174 14.38 18.14 -10.67
CA TYR A 174 15.45 17.90 -11.63
C TYR A 174 15.20 16.61 -12.44
N ILE A 175 14.79 15.54 -11.77
CA ILE A 175 14.47 14.27 -12.42
C ILE A 175 13.24 14.43 -13.33
N ASP A 176 12.15 15.02 -12.82
CA ASP A 176 10.94 15.21 -13.62
C ASP A 176 11.19 16.14 -14.81
N CYS A 177 12.01 17.16 -14.67
CA CYS A 177 12.39 18.05 -15.76
C CYS A 177 13.21 17.31 -16.85
N MET A 178 14.02 16.33 -16.47
CA MET A 178 14.76 15.49 -17.41
C MET A 178 13.86 14.50 -18.15
N ASP A 179 12.91 13.90 -17.43
CA ASP A 179 12.02 12.86 -17.97
C ASP A 179 10.83 13.46 -18.74
N GLN A 180 10.35 14.63 -18.32
CA GLN A 180 9.15 15.30 -18.85
C GLN A 180 9.41 16.78 -19.18
N PRO A 181 10.36 17.11 -20.08
CA PRO A 181 10.77 18.48 -20.35
C PRO A 181 9.63 19.39 -20.86
N GLU A 182 8.64 18.82 -21.52
CA GLU A 182 7.51 19.56 -22.07
C GLU A 182 6.61 20.20 -20.97
N ARG A 183 6.65 19.65 -19.73
CA ARG A 183 5.92 20.20 -18.58
C ARG A 183 6.44 21.59 -18.17
N TYR A 184 7.72 21.84 -18.41
CA TYR A 184 8.44 23.07 -17.98
C TYR A 184 8.71 24.04 -19.11
N LYS A 185 8.25 23.70 -20.33
CA LYS A 185 8.42 24.56 -21.48
C LYS A 185 7.70 25.90 -21.27
N ASP A 186 8.41 26.99 -21.52
CA ASP A 186 7.92 28.37 -21.37
C ASP A 186 7.49 28.73 -19.93
N LYS A 187 7.92 27.97 -18.92
CA LYS A 187 7.66 28.25 -17.50
C LYS A 187 8.88 28.87 -16.82
N VAL A 188 8.62 29.73 -15.84
CA VAL A 188 9.64 30.25 -14.94
C VAL A 188 9.70 29.37 -13.71
N VAL A 189 10.91 28.99 -13.32
CA VAL A 189 11.18 28.17 -12.13
C VAL A 189 12.12 28.94 -11.21
N GLU A 190 11.76 29.06 -9.93
CA GLU A 190 12.55 29.70 -8.86
C GLU A 190 12.83 28.73 -7.70
#